data_aef9c4db108edb4d0b0781a37f50ba95
#
_entry.id   aef9c4db108edb4d0b0781a37f50ba95
#
_cell.length_a   1.000
_cell.length_b   1.000
_cell.length_c   1.000
_cell.angle_alpha   90.00
_cell.angle_beta   90.00
_cell.angle_gamma   90.00
#
_symmetry.space_group_name_H-M   'P 1'
#
loop_
_entity.id
_entity.type
_entity.pdbx_description
1 polymer ?
#
loop_
_entity_poly.entity_id
_entity_poly.type
_entity_poly.pdbx_seq_one_letter_code
_entity_poly.pdbx_strand_id
1 'polypeptide(L)'
;MIEELLDYVKKSDLEKGLEYSEKKVNYVGTSIDGEEVVHNFVVASEHTSKSYIVTVVENEEEEILDIDCTCPQFLLTDSCKHVAAVLVKYQGEMFFTNRKEKGELQNQKMSLDLLEQIRNVVINHKSVVKKEAQLVPYLKLEQHYRYYGYYYEEDEGESYYTYELRFKVGSRKLYALGAKAASLVDRYHNGGTLRFGKDFVYNNQEYYFDDLGKKMMNFLEINYARTYRNDPYLLPNKQNLDQLFSMVDHIYVEAPSINQELPLLKGLPFQFKMIKEEGNHTLMVDDDLMDLKALSGDYSYLINRKGIYQLNPVERLFAKDILEEEENSFVFPDKALKDVKDYIIPNIKDHIQLDSSVDDIVLVKTPSVKLYFDLFEDYIEGKIIFTYGDLEINYFDQENTTLIRDKEFEREVFSSLIRLHFDDDLRLYDIDEIGNFLENEIDALAQKYEVFTSEKLKNTNLVKKVRGTASFGIGQDNILNYEFQLENVNPSELDDIFLSLKSK
;
A
#
# COMPACT_ATOMS: atom_id res chain seq x y z
N MET A 1 50.93 16.52 -14.54
CA MET A 1 50.44 15.88 -13.29
C MET A 1 49.55 16.83 -12.47
N ILE A 2 50.04 17.91 -11.82
CA ILE A 2 49.17 18.88 -11.12
C ILE A 2 48.34 19.72 -12.10
N GLU A 3 48.82 20.00 -13.28
CA GLU A 3 48.09 20.76 -14.30
C GLU A 3 46.90 19.99 -14.87
N GLU A 4 46.93 18.67 -14.94
CA GLU A 4 45.85 17.82 -15.41
C GLU A 4 44.66 17.77 -14.42
N LEU A 5 44.94 17.99 -13.12
CA LEU A 5 43.86 18.05 -12.11
C LEU A 5 43.04 19.34 -12.21
N LEU A 6 43.56 20.37 -12.90
CA LEU A 6 42.83 21.62 -13.13
C LEU A 6 41.67 21.47 -14.12
N ASP A 7 41.63 20.36 -14.86
CA ASP A 7 40.51 20.02 -15.74
C ASP A 7 39.26 19.61 -14.88
N TYR A 8 39.47 19.13 -13.64
CA TYR A 8 38.42 18.62 -12.78
C TYR A 8 38.11 19.51 -11.59
N VAL A 9 39.04 20.39 -11.16
CA VAL A 9 38.85 21.24 -9.97
C VAL A 9 39.47 22.63 -10.18
N LYS A 10 38.89 23.62 -9.54
CA LYS A 10 39.45 25.01 -9.54
C LYS A 10 40.77 25.05 -8.80
N LYS A 11 41.68 25.92 -9.25
CA LYS A 11 43.02 26.13 -8.65
C LYS A 11 42.97 26.39 -7.15
N SER A 12 42.02 27.20 -6.69
CA SER A 12 41.84 27.52 -5.26
C SER A 12 41.40 26.34 -4.42
N ASP A 13 40.69 25.38 -5.00
CA ASP A 13 40.24 24.14 -4.34
C ASP A 13 41.37 23.11 -4.35
N LEU A 14 42.18 23.08 -5.41
CA LEU A 14 43.34 22.20 -5.52
C LEU A 14 44.39 22.54 -4.44
N GLU A 15 44.70 23.83 -4.21
CA GLU A 15 45.63 24.26 -3.16
C GLU A 15 45.15 23.78 -1.78
N LYS A 16 43.86 23.89 -1.47
CA LYS A 16 43.29 23.39 -0.22
C LYS A 16 43.25 21.87 -0.15
N GLY A 17 43.01 21.22 -1.30
CA GLY A 17 42.95 19.76 -1.42
C GLY A 17 44.29 19.08 -1.13
N LEU A 18 45.41 19.71 -1.53
CA LEU A 18 46.75 19.19 -1.27
C LEU A 18 47.03 19.05 0.25
N GLU A 19 46.59 20.01 1.05
CA GLU A 19 46.75 19.95 2.53
C GLU A 19 45.80 18.90 3.15
N TYR A 20 44.73 18.59 2.48
CA TYR A 20 43.65 17.71 2.97
C TYR A 20 43.91 16.22 2.70
N SER A 21 44.65 15.89 1.64
CA SER A 21 44.75 14.55 1.06
C SER A 21 45.40 13.52 1.99
N GLU A 22 46.37 13.91 2.81
CA GLU A 22 47.16 12.96 3.60
C GLU A 22 46.41 12.37 4.83
N LYS A 23 45.50 13.12 5.46
CA LYS A 23 44.97 12.80 6.79
C LYS A 23 43.48 12.55 6.84
N LYS A 24 42.71 12.93 5.82
CA LYS A 24 41.26 13.00 5.89
C LYS A 24 40.52 12.23 4.80
N VAL A 25 41.23 11.69 3.82
CA VAL A 25 40.65 10.89 2.73
C VAL A 25 40.83 9.41 3.04
N ASN A 26 39.72 8.70 3.11
CA ASN A 26 39.69 7.24 3.27
C ASN A 26 39.04 6.62 2.04
N TYR A 27 39.74 5.69 1.41
CA TYR A 27 39.18 4.87 0.35
C TYR A 27 38.21 3.85 0.94
N VAL A 28 37.02 3.73 0.36
CA VAL A 28 35.95 2.85 0.86
C VAL A 28 35.86 1.57 0.04
N GLY A 29 36.05 1.67 -1.27
CA GLY A 29 35.97 0.52 -2.17
C GLY A 29 35.65 0.90 -3.60
N THR A 30 35.70 -0.12 -4.45
CA THR A 30 35.39 -0.04 -5.89
C THR A 30 34.17 -0.90 -6.17
N SER A 31 33.28 -0.42 -7.06
CA SER A 31 32.23 -1.21 -7.70
C SER A 31 32.35 -1.10 -9.21
N ILE A 32 31.85 -2.10 -9.94
CA ILE A 32 31.85 -2.12 -11.39
C ILE A 32 30.39 -2.03 -11.85
N ASP A 33 30.11 -1.08 -12.73
CA ASP A 33 28.79 -0.91 -13.35
C ASP A 33 28.96 -0.91 -14.87
N GLY A 34 28.69 -2.05 -15.49
CA GLY A 34 28.96 -2.28 -16.91
C GLY A 34 30.46 -2.23 -17.24
N GLU A 35 30.87 -1.29 -18.11
CA GLU A 35 32.25 -1.02 -18.49
C GLU A 35 32.92 0.06 -17.62
N GLU A 36 32.19 0.60 -16.64
CA GLU A 36 32.65 1.67 -15.76
C GLU A 36 33.11 1.13 -14.41
N VAL A 37 34.17 1.72 -13.88
CA VAL A 37 34.71 1.42 -12.55
C VAL A 37 34.44 2.60 -11.63
N VAL A 38 33.69 2.38 -10.57
CA VAL A 38 33.26 3.41 -9.63
C VAL A 38 34.04 3.29 -8.33
N HIS A 39 34.85 4.30 -7.99
CA HIS A 39 35.64 4.38 -6.77
C HIS A 39 34.97 5.30 -5.75
N ASN A 40 34.80 4.84 -4.53
CA ASN A 40 34.17 5.61 -3.46
C ASN A 40 35.18 5.97 -2.37
N PHE A 41 35.16 7.23 -1.97
CA PHE A 41 36.00 7.78 -0.91
C PHE A 41 35.16 8.51 0.12
N VAL A 42 35.59 8.48 1.39
CA VAL A 42 35.00 9.27 2.47
C VAL A 42 36.02 10.30 2.92
N VAL A 43 35.63 11.57 2.86
CA VAL A 43 36.46 12.71 3.25
C VAL A 43 35.88 13.38 4.49
N ALA A 44 36.63 13.40 5.60
CA ALA A 44 36.21 14.02 6.85
C ALA A 44 36.23 15.54 6.76
N SER A 45 35.22 16.22 7.29
CA SER A 45 35.20 17.69 7.39
C SER A 45 36.19 18.23 8.43
N GLU A 46 36.70 19.42 8.20
CA GLU A 46 37.62 20.11 9.17
C GLU A 46 36.88 20.71 10.35
N HIS A 47 35.71 21.24 10.10
CA HIS A 47 35.02 22.12 11.04
C HIS A 47 33.79 21.44 11.69
N THR A 48 33.44 20.24 11.22
CA THR A 48 32.26 19.52 11.72
C THR A 48 32.57 18.05 11.86
N SER A 49 31.78 17.32 12.63
CA SER A 49 31.83 15.83 12.69
C SER A 49 31.27 15.14 11.43
N LYS A 50 31.00 15.89 10.36
CA LYS A 50 30.44 15.35 9.13
C LYS A 50 31.55 14.79 8.24
N SER A 51 31.21 13.81 7.42
CA SER A 51 32.04 13.30 6.32
C SER A 51 31.25 13.41 5.01
N TYR A 52 31.98 13.61 3.93
CA TYR A 52 31.42 13.70 2.59
C TYR A 52 31.89 12.52 1.75
N ILE A 53 31.02 12.03 0.86
CA ILE A 53 31.35 10.97 -0.08
C ILE A 53 31.81 11.65 -1.37
N VAL A 54 32.94 11.18 -1.87
CA VAL A 54 33.44 11.54 -3.21
C VAL A 54 33.46 10.26 -4.03
N THR A 55 32.87 10.32 -5.22
CA THR A 55 32.80 9.21 -6.18
C THR A 55 33.58 9.60 -7.42
N VAL A 56 34.45 8.71 -7.90
CA VAL A 56 35.22 8.85 -9.15
C VAL A 56 34.86 7.70 -10.05
N VAL A 57 34.42 7.99 -11.26
CA VAL A 57 34.03 7.00 -12.28
C VAL A 57 35.08 6.99 -13.37
N GLU A 58 35.60 5.81 -13.71
CA GLU A 58 36.61 5.59 -14.79
C GLU A 58 36.10 4.60 -15.81
N ASN A 59 36.64 4.71 -17.02
CA ASN A 59 36.52 3.68 -18.05
C ASN A 59 37.58 2.58 -17.90
N GLU A 60 37.54 1.57 -18.76
CA GLU A 60 38.53 0.48 -18.80
C GLU A 60 39.97 0.98 -19.13
N GLU A 61 40.11 2.15 -19.73
CA GLU A 61 41.40 2.77 -20.09
C GLU A 61 41.95 3.63 -18.93
N GLU A 62 41.31 3.63 -17.75
CA GLU A 62 41.65 4.42 -16.55
C GLU A 62 41.50 5.96 -16.78
N GLU A 63 40.60 6.36 -17.69
CA GLU A 63 40.24 7.75 -17.87
C GLU A 63 39.04 8.10 -16.99
N ILE A 64 39.14 9.22 -16.27
CA ILE A 64 38.05 9.69 -15.43
C ILE A 64 36.91 10.21 -16.31
N LEU A 65 35.75 9.54 -16.18
CA LEU A 65 34.54 9.89 -16.92
C LEU A 65 33.68 10.88 -16.13
N ASP A 66 33.61 10.70 -14.81
CA ASP A 66 32.78 11.55 -13.95
C ASP A 66 33.32 11.61 -12.53
N ILE A 67 33.04 12.71 -11.84
CA ILE A 67 33.39 12.92 -10.44
C ILE A 67 32.23 13.61 -9.71
N ASP A 68 31.85 13.10 -8.58
CA ASP A 68 30.81 13.68 -7.71
C ASP A 68 31.27 13.86 -6.26
N CYS A 69 30.68 14.82 -5.54
CA CYS A 69 30.89 15.02 -4.12
C CYS A 69 29.61 15.47 -3.43
N THR A 70 29.25 14.84 -2.32
CA THR A 70 28.06 15.17 -1.53
C THR A 70 28.17 16.46 -0.70
N CYS A 71 29.23 17.26 -0.85
CA CYS A 71 29.39 18.50 -0.10
C CYS A 71 28.60 19.66 -0.72
N PRO A 72 28.11 20.63 0.10
CA PRO A 72 27.33 21.75 -0.41
C PRO A 72 28.07 22.63 -1.43
N GLN A 73 29.40 22.76 -1.31
CA GLN A 73 30.19 23.55 -2.24
C GLN A 73 30.22 22.92 -3.64
N PHE A 74 30.40 21.59 -3.73
CA PHE A 74 30.43 20.89 -5.01
C PHE A 74 29.09 20.99 -5.74
N LEU A 75 27.99 20.83 -5.01
CA LEU A 75 26.62 20.97 -5.55
C LEU A 75 26.33 22.36 -6.15
N LEU A 76 27.07 23.39 -5.75
CA LEU A 76 26.90 24.77 -6.24
C LEU A 76 27.88 25.17 -7.33
N THR A 77 29.06 24.57 -7.36
CA THR A 77 30.18 25.08 -8.19
C THR A 77 30.89 24.03 -9.02
N ASP A 78 30.45 22.78 -8.94
CA ASP A 78 31.08 21.58 -9.55
C ASP A 78 32.59 21.45 -9.23
N SER A 79 33.01 22.03 -8.09
CA SER A 79 34.39 22.01 -7.62
C SER A 79 34.45 22.17 -6.11
N CYS A 80 35.29 21.37 -5.44
CA CYS A 80 35.53 21.51 -4.02
C CYS A 80 36.87 20.92 -3.59
N LYS A 81 37.34 21.32 -2.40
CA LYS A 81 38.57 20.78 -1.80
C LYS A 81 38.55 19.30 -1.51
N HIS A 82 37.36 18.68 -1.34
CA HIS A 82 37.24 17.24 -1.08
C HIS A 82 37.52 16.42 -2.35
N VAL A 83 36.99 16.84 -3.51
CA VAL A 83 37.33 16.27 -4.80
C VAL A 83 38.82 16.43 -5.07
N ALA A 84 39.35 17.63 -4.89
CA ALA A 84 40.77 17.88 -5.06
C ALA A 84 41.65 16.97 -4.19
N ALA A 85 41.28 16.79 -2.91
CA ALA A 85 42.01 15.93 -1.98
C ALA A 85 41.99 14.45 -2.42
N VAL A 86 40.83 13.98 -2.92
CA VAL A 86 40.69 12.62 -3.46
C VAL A 86 41.55 12.43 -4.68
N LEU A 87 41.47 13.34 -5.66
CA LEU A 87 42.25 13.25 -6.90
C LEU A 87 43.75 13.24 -6.63
N VAL A 88 44.23 14.08 -5.73
CA VAL A 88 45.64 14.12 -5.33
C VAL A 88 46.09 12.79 -4.71
N LYS A 89 45.29 12.25 -3.79
CA LYS A 89 45.58 10.97 -3.15
C LYS A 89 45.47 9.80 -4.12
N TYR A 90 44.44 9.81 -4.96
CA TYR A 90 44.16 8.76 -5.93
C TYR A 90 45.27 8.63 -6.96
N GLN A 91 45.73 9.75 -7.58
CA GLN A 91 46.87 9.73 -8.50
C GLN A 91 48.17 9.31 -7.80
N GLY A 92 48.36 9.70 -6.52
CA GLY A 92 49.54 9.30 -5.74
C GLY A 92 49.62 7.80 -5.44
N GLU A 93 48.49 7.14 -5.23
CA GLU A 93 48.42 5.70 -4.94
C GLU A 93 48.44 4.83 -6.20
N MET A 94 47.90 5.31 -7.35
CA MET A 94 47.84 4.54 -8.60
C MET A 94 49.17 4.39 -9.33
N PHE A 95 50.08 5.34 -9.19
CA PHE A 95 51.40 5.26 -9.83
C PHE A 95 52.35 4.23 -9.25
N PHE A 96 52.03 3.64 -8.09
CA PHE A 96 52.91 2.67 -7.41
C PHE A 96 52.39 1.21 -7.45
N THR A 97 51.20 0.93 -7.94
CA THR A 97 50.72 -0.45 -8.08
C THR A 97 51.05 -1.03 -9.45
N ASN A 98 52.17 -1.75 -9.49
CA ASN A 98 52.59 -2.54 -10.65
C ASN A 98 51.51 -3.57 -11.06
N ARG A 99 51.32 -3.79 -12.36
CA ARG A 99 50.40 -4.76 -13.00
C ARG A 99 50.44 -6.19 -12.41
N LYS A 100 51.47 -6.58 -11.66
CA LYS A 100 51.57 -7.87 -10.98
C LYS A 100 50.69 -7.96 -9.72
N GLU A 101 50.52 -6.86 -9.00
CA GLU A 101 49.68 -6.83 -7.78
C GLU A 101 48.18 -6.82 -8.11
N LYS A 102 47.78 -6.22 -9.27
CA LYS A 102 46.37 -6.26 -9.71
C LYS A 102 45.86 -7.71 -9.91
N GLY A 103 46.68 -8.60 -10.51
CA GLY A 103 46.32 -10.00 -10.72
C GLY A 103 46.24 -10.81 -9.40
N GLU A 104 47.12 -10.53 -8.45
CA GLU A 104 47.11 -11.18 -7.11
C GLU A 104 46.00 -10.66 -6.22
N LEU A 105 45.71 -9.36 -6.23
CA LEU A 105 44.58 -8.76 -5.51
C LEU A 105 43.24 -9.23 -6.06
N GLN A 106 43.11 -9.34 -7.38
CA GLN A 106 41.87 -9.83 -8.03
C GLN A 106 41.64 -11.31 -7.71
N ASN A 107 42.69 -12.13 -7.70
CA ASN A 107 42.61 -13.54 -7.28
C ASN A 107 42.30 -13.68 -5.77
N GLN A 108 42.88 -12.83 -4.93
CA GLN A 108 42.55 -12.79 -3.49
C GLN A 108 41.11 -12.35 -3.25
N LYS A 109 40.62 -11.34 -3.99
CA LYS A 109 39.21 -10.87 -3.90
C LYS A 109 38.25 -11.97 -4.35
N MET A 110 38.48 -12.64 -5.49
CA MET A 110 37.69 -13.80 -5.93
C MET A 110 37.71 -14.92 -4.91
N SER A 111 38.85 -15.19 -4.27
CA SER A 111 38.98 -16.22 -3.22
C SER A 111 38.25 -15.85 -1.95
N LEU A 112 38.24 -14.56 -1.57
CA LEU A 112 37.47 -14.05 -0.43
C LEU A 112 35.96 -14.07 -0.70
N ASP A 113 35.55 -13.68 -1.90
CA ASP A 113 34.14 -13.76 -2.34
C ASP A 113 33.66 -15.22 -2.39
N LEU A 114 34.49 -16.13 -2.88
CA LEU A 114 34.19 -17.57 -2.85
C LEU A 114 34.14 -18.12 -1.42
N LEU A 115 35.07 -17.71 -0.54
CA LEU A 115 35.04 -18.06 0.89
C LEU A 115 33.79 -17.54 1.58
N GLU A 116 33.33 -16.34 1.23
CA GLU A 116 32.09 -15.76 1.76
C GLU A 116 30.87 -16.55 1.23
N GLN A 117 30.84 -16.93 -0.04
CA GLN A 117 29.81 -17.81 -0.59
C GLN A 117 29.81 -19.19 0.07
N ILE A 118 30.99 -19.82 0.24
CA ILE A 118 31.11 -21.10 0.92
C ILE A 118 30.68 -20.98 2.39
N ARG A 119 31.09 -19.93 3.08
CA ARG A 119 30.68 -19.66 4.46
C ARG A 119 29.17 -19.52 4.55
N ASN A 120 28.54 -18.81 3.61
CA ASN A 120 27.09 -18.66 3.53
C ASN A 120 26.39 -20.00 3.29
N VAL A 121 26.91 -20.85 2.40
CA VAL A 121 26.38 -22.20 2.16
C VAL A 121 26.55 -23.09 3.39
N VAL A 122 27.72 -23.09 4.03
CA VAL A 122 28.00 -23.93 5.22
C VAL A 122 27.20 -23.48 6.43
N ILE A 123 26.98 -22.16 6.61
CA ILE A 123 26.17 -21.63 7.71
C ILE A 123 24.68 -21.96 7.48
N ASN A 124 24.21 -21.91 6.23
CA ASN A 124 22.83 -22.27 5.88
C ASN A 124 22.52 -23.77 6.11
N HIS A 125 23.55 -24.64 6.12
CA HIS A 125 23.39 -26.06 6.47
C HIS A 125 23.41 -26.33 7.98
N LYS A 126 23.88 -25.41 8.81
CA LYS A 126 23.65 -25.49 10.25
C LYS A 126 22.30 -24.83 10.51
N SER A 127 21.33 -25.57 11.00
CA SER A 127 20.02 -25.05 11.41
C SER A 127 20.19 -23.99 12.52
N VAL A 128 20.54 -22.76 12.11
CA VAL A 128 20.56 -21.61 13.01
C VAL A 128 19.11 -21.26 13.27
N VAL A 129 18.68 -21.39 14.50
CA VAL A 129 17.37 -20.86 14.92
C VAL A 129 17.45 -19.35 14.73
N LYS A 130 16.85 -18.86 13.66
CA LYS A 130 16.80 -17.42 13.37
C LYS A 130 16.00 -16.72 14.46
N LYS A 131 16.46 -15.54 14.83
CA LYS A 131 15.76 -14.64 15.76
C LYS A 131 14.75 -13.78 14.99
N GLU A 132 13.67 -13.45 15.64
CA GLU A 132 12.70 -12.53 15.06
C GLU A 132 13.21 -11.09 15.13
N ALA A 133 13.07 -10.38 14.01
CA ALA A 133 13.24 -8.94 13.89
C ALA A 133 11.90 -8.31 13.53
N GLN A 134 11.62 -7.16 14.10
CA GLN A 134 10.41 -6.38 13.86
C GLN A 134 10.73 -5.18 12.97
N LEU A 135 9.80 -4.84 12.10
CA LEU A 135 9.81 -3.63 11.28
C LEU A 135 8.47 -2.92 11.48
N VAL A 136 8.51 -1.80 12.20
CA VAL A 136 7.32 -1.13 12.73
C VAL A 136 7.20 0.27 12.17
N PRO A 137 6.07 0.63 11.52
CA PRO A 137 5.79 1.98 11.08
C PRO A 137 5.40 2.88 12.26
N TYR A 138 5.66 4.17 12.13
CA TYR A 138 5.15 5.19 13.03
C TYR A 138 5.03 6.53 12.31
N LEU A 139 4.12 7.37 12.77
CA LEU A 139 3.97 8.73 12.31
C LEU A 139 4.70 9.67 13.27
N LYS A 140 5.41 10.66 12.74
CA LYS A 140 6.06 11.69 13.52
C LYS A 140 5.69 13.07 13.00
N LEU A 141 5.26 13.97 13.89
CA LEU A 141 5.04 15.36 13.54
C LEU A 141 6.37 16.12 13.65
N GLU A 142 6.85 16.63 12.53
CA GLU A 142 8.10 17.38 12.45
C GLU A 142 7.85 18.82 12.00
N GLN A 143 8.66 19.73 12.51
CA GLN A 143 8.68 21.12 12.10
C GLN A 143 9.70 21.29 10.99
N HIS A 144 9.28 21.89 9.89
CA HIS A 144 10.12 22.23 8.76
C HIS A 144 10.17 23.74 8.59
N TYR A 145 11.25 24.21 7.96
CA TYR A 145 11.44 25.63 7.65
C TYR A 145 11.52 25.78 6.14
N ARG A 146 10.69 26.66 5.58
CA ARG A 146 10.74 27.03 4.17
C ARG A 146 11.49 28.35 4.06
N TYR A 147 12.67 28.32 3.43
CA TYR A 147 13.43 29.52 3.14
C TYR A 147 13.03 30.05 1.76
N TYR A 148 12.38 31.20 1.71
CA TYR A 148 12.16 31.97 0.50
C TYR A 148 13.31 32.96 0.36
N GLY A 149 14.33 32.68 -0.44
CA GLY A 149 15.33 33.72 -0.60
C GLY A 149 16.51 33.41 -1.50
N TYR A 150 16.51 34.07 -2.63
CA TYR A 150 17.71 34.57 -3.27
C TYR A 150 17.86 36.02 -2.81
N TYR A 151 19.01 36.30 -2.14
CA TYR A 151 19.54 37.63 -1.74
C TYR A 151 18.95 38.31 -0.48
N TYR A 152 19.81 38.34 0.56
CA TYR A 152 20.01 39.36 1.62
C TYR A 152 18.75 40.01 2.21
N GLU A 153 18.30 39.41 3.29
CA GLU A 153 17.87 40.05 4.55
C GLU A 153 17.42 38.91 5.48
N GLU A 154 17.54 39.09 6.80
CA GLU A 154 17.16 38.13 7.84
C GLU A 154 15.64 37.87 7.82
N ASP A 155 15.14 37.18 6.80
CA ASP A 155 13.77 36.68 6.79
C ASP A 155 13.72 35.39 7.61
N GLU A 156 13.04 35.47 8.73
CA GLU A 156 12.62 34.30 9.51
C GLU A 156 11.87 33.36 8.58
N GLY A 157 12.51 32.25 8.21
CA GLY A 157 11.87 31.27 7.35
C GLY A 157 10.55 30.81 7.95
N GLU A 158 9.49 30.77 7.14
CA GLU A 158 8.18 30.32 7.57
C GLU A 158 8.25 28.87 8.02
N SER A 159 7.92 28.60 9.29
CA SER A 159 7.89 27.24 9.82
C SER A 159 6.53 26.60 9.56
N TYR A 160 6.53 25.36 9.12
CA TYR A 160 5.32 24.57 8.98
C TYR A 160 5.52 23.17 9.57
N TYR A 161 4.42 22.55 9.98
CA TYR A 161 4.44 21.21 10.55
C TYR A 161 3.87 20.21 9.55
N THR A 162 4.52 19.06 9.44
CA THR A 162 4.00 17.94 8.64
C THR A 162 4.19 16.62 9.37
N TYR A 163 3.26 15.70 9.16
CA TYR A 163 3.46 14.33 9.58
C TYR A 163 4.39 13.62 8.59
N GLU A 164 5.26 12.80 9.13
CA GLU A 164 6.19 11.96 8.40
C GLU A 164 5.95 10.50 8.76
N LEU A 165 5.80 9.63 7.76
CA LEU A 165 5.76 8.19 7.94
C LEU A 165 7.19 7.68 8.03
N ARG A 166 7.54 7.14 9.18
CA ARG A 166 8.87 6.64 9.52
C ARG A 166 8.79 5.18 9.98
N PHE A 167 9.94 4.51 10.07
CA PHE A 167 10.03 3.12 10.48
C PHE A 167 11.08 2.92 11.56
N LYS A 168 10.82 1.94 12.43
CA LYS A 168 11.78 1.41 13.41
C LYS A 168 12.02 -0.07 13.10
N VAL A 169 13.28 -0.52 13.29
CA VAL A 169 13.67 -1.91 13.07
C VAL A 169 14.50 -2.41 14.25
N GLY A 170 14.35 -3.68 14.60
CA GLY A 170 15.11 -4.27 15.69
C GLY A 170 14.56 -5.62 16.13
N SER A 171 15.16 -6.22 17.17
CA SER A 171 14.71 -7.46 17.80
C SER A 171 14.22 -7.19 19.22
N ARG A 172 15.15 -6.94 20.16
CA ARG A 172 14.82 -6.62 21.56
C ARG A 172 14.55 -5.12 21.78
N LYS A 173 15.18 -4.30 20.96
CA LYS A 173 15.07 -2.84 20.97
C LYS A 173 14.90 -2.36 19.53
N LEU A 174 13.99 -1.44 19.34
CA LEU A 174 13.72 -0.83 18.03
C LEU A 174 14.59 0.42 17.82
N TYR A 175 15.18 0.54 16.65
CA TYR A 175 16.02 1.65 16.21
C TYR A 175 15.38 2.32 15.01
N ALA A 176 15.47 3.64 14.91
CA ALA A 176 15.01 4.36 13.74
C ALA A 176 15.71 3.84 12.47
N LEU A 177 14.93 3.55 11.45
CA LEU A 177 15.43 3.10 10.15
C LEU A 177 16.21 4.22 9.46
N GLY A 178 15.72 5.47 9.53
CA GLY A 178 16.33 6.64 8.91
C GLY A 178 16.53 6.45 7.39
N ALA A 179 17.63 6.97 6.86
CA ALA A 179 17.98 6.86 5.45
C ALA A 179 18.46 5.43 5.02
N LYS A 180 18.24 4.41 5.84
CA LYS A 180 18.71 3.03 5.56
C LYS A 180 17.63 2.12 4.96
N ALA A 181 16.50 2.66 4.53
CA ALA A 181 15.39 1.86 4.01
C ALA A 181 15.82 1.03 2.78
N ALA A 182 16.42 1.65 1.78
CA ALA A 182 16.91 0.97 0.59
C ALA A 182 17.99 -0.09 0.94
N SER A 183 18.92 0.27 1.86
CA SER A 183 19.94 -0.67 2.31
C SER A 183 19.37 -1.87 3.07
N LEU A 184 18.29 -1.67 3.84
CA LEU A 184 17.62 -2.77 4.54
C LEU A 184 16.96 -3.73 3.55
N VAL A 185 16.26 -3.19 2.54
CA VAL A 185 15.63 -3.98 1.46
C VAL A 185 16.69 -4.78 0.71
N ASP A 186 17.80 -4.14 0.33
CA ASP A 186 18.90 -4.82 -0.34
C ASP A 186 19.47 -5.97 0.51
N ARG A 187 19.75 -5.75 1.81
CA ARG A 187 20.27 -6.80 2.69
C ARG A 187 19.25 -7.88 2.99
N TYR A 188 17.98 -7.58 2.93
CA TYR A 188 16.92 -8.57 3.07
C TYR A 188 16.93 -9.58 1.92
N HIS A 189 17.08 -9.10 0.68
CA HIS A 189 17.09 -9.96 -0.51
C HIS A 189 18.46 -10.59 -0.78
N ASN A 190 19.52 -9.79 -0.76
CA ASN A 190 20.85 -10.17 -1.23
C ASN A 190 21.80 -10.63 -0.10
N GLY A 191 21.38 -10.48 1.15
CA GLY A 191 22.21 -10.83 2.31
C GLY A 191 23.18 -9.72 2.70
N GLY A 192 24.03 -10.04 3.67
CA GLY A 192 24.98 -9.11 4.27
C GLY A 192 24.46 -8.48 5.55
N THR A 193 25.26 -7.61 6.14
CA THR A 193 24.98 -7.00 7.45
C THR A 193 24.61 -5.54 7.33
N LEU A 194 23.67 -5.09 8.18
CA LEU A 194 23.30 -3.68 8.30
C LEU A 194 23.19 -3.31 9.79
N ARG A 195 24.00 -2.36 10.25
CA ARG A 195 24.05 -1.96 11.66
C ARG A 195 23.03 -0.88 11.99
N PHE A 196 22.30 -1.09 13.09
CA PHE A 196 21.40 -0.13 13.72
C PHE A 196 21.81 0.11 15.17
N GLY A 197 22.30 1.30 15.47
CA GLY A 197 22.77 1.64 16.81
C GLY A 197 23.96 0.75 17.28
N LYS A 198 24.03 0.55 18.59
CA LYS A 198 25.15 -0.23 19.20
C LYS A 198 24.86 -1.73 19.24
N ASP A 199 23.61 -2.12 19.44
CA ASP A 199 23.26 -3.47 19.88
C ASP A 199 22.49 -4.29 18.84
N PHE A 200 22.18 -3.73 17.65
CA PHE A 200 21.46 -4.44 16.62
C PHE A 200 22.19 -4.35 15.27
N VAL A 201 22.57 -5.50 14.75
CA VAL A 201 23.12 -5.69 13.42
C VAL A 201 22.22 -6.70 12.72
N TYR A 202 21.46 -6.20 11.74
CA TYR A 202 20.61 -7.05 10.91
C TYR A 202 21.47 -7.91 9.97
N ASN A 203 21.12 -9.18 9.86
CA ASN A 203 21.64 -10.14 8.89
C ASN A 203 20.52 -11.13 8.59
N ASN A 204 20.19 -11.32 7.32
CA ASN A 204 19.11 -12.22 6.90
C ASN A 204 19.34 -13.70 7.21
N GLN A 205 20.57 -14.09 7.61
CA GLN A 205 20.89 -15.43 8.08
C GLN A 205 20.59 -15.63 9.57
N GLU A 206 20.68 -14.55 10.37
CA GLU A 206 20.47 -14.59 11.83
C GLU A 206 19.07 -14.15 12.24
N TYR A 207 18.41 -13.32 11.39
CA TYR A 207 17.12 -12.75 11.67
C TYR A 207 16.11 -13.06 10.55
N TYR A 208 14.87 -13.18 10.95
CA TYR A 208 13.72 -13.23 10.04
C TYR A 208 12.69 -12.18 10.44
N PHE A 209 11.89 -11.75 9.50
CA PHE A 209 10.69 -10.94 9.76
C PHE A 209 9.48 -11.86 9.74
N ASP A 210 8.53 -11.62 10.65
CA ASP A 210 7.22 -12.25 10.61
C ASP A 210 6.43 -11.85 9.36
N ASP A 211 5.20 -12.29 9.23
CA ASP A 211 4.40 -12.01 8.03
C ASP A 211 4.06 -10.52 7.89
N LEU A 212 3.86 -9.80 8.99
CA LEU A 212 3.69 -8.35 8.96
C LEU A 212 5.00 -7.65 8.56
N GLY A 213 6.11 -8.04 9.13
CA GLY A 213 7.43 -7.49 8.79
C GLY A 213 7.80 -7.72 7.32
N LYS A 214 7.42 -8.86 6.72
CA LYS A 214 7.59 -9.12 5.27
C LYS A 214 6.72 -8.18 4.43
N LYS A 215 5.47 -7.96 4.82
CA LYS A 215 4.57 -6.99 4.15
C LYS A 215 5.13 -5.58 4.25
N MET A 216 5.67 -5.19 5.42
CA MET A 216 6.33 -3.89 5.61
C MET A 216 7.62 -3.78 4.77
N MET A 217 8.37 -4.87 4.59
CA MET A 217 9.54 -4.88 3.71
C MET A 217 9.15 -4.59 2.27
N ASN A 218 8.11 -5.25 1.76
CA ASN A 218 7.55 -4.97 0.43
C ASN A 218 7.00 -3.54 0.32
N PHE A 219 6.40 -3.02 1.39
CA PHE A 219 5.98 -1.61 1.45
C PHE A 219 7.18 -0.65 1.28
N LEU A 220 8.29 -0.90 1.98
CA LEU A 220 9.51 -0.11 1.84
C LEU A 220 10.06 -0.18 0.42
N GLU A 221 10.11 -1.36 -0.17
CA GLU A 221 10.59 -1.59 -1.54
C GLU A 221 9.80 -0.76 -2.56
N ILE A 222 8.45 -0.80 -2.48
CA ILE A 222 7.59 -0.07 -3.41
C ILE A 222 7.70 1.46 -3.23
N ASN A 223 7.76 1.93 -1.99
CA ASN A 223 7.65 3.36 -1.70
C ASN A 223 9.00 4.09 -1.68
N TYR A 224 10.11 3.40 -1.34
CA TYR A 224 11.46 3.99 -1.33
C TYR A 224 12.24 3.78 -2.62
N ALA A 225 11.98 2.72 -3.41
CA ALA A 225 12.62 2.51 -4.71
C ALA A 225 12.32 3.61 -5.74
N ARG A 226 11.26 4.40 -5.51
CA ARG A 226 10.86 5.51 -6.39
C ARG A 226 11.42 6.86 -5.97
N THR A 227 12.07 6.95 -4.82
CA THR A 227 12.68 8.18 -4.33
C THR A 227 14.17 8.15 -4.67
N TYR A 228 14.60 8.99 -5.62
CA TYR A 228 16.02 9.22 -5.93
C TYR A 228 16.81 9.83 -4.74
N ARG A 229 16.15 10.04 -3.60
CA ARG A 229 16.72 10.56 -2.37
C ARG A 229 16.60 9.52 -1.28
N ASN A 230 17.69 9.29 -0.55
CA ASN A 230 17.68 8.52 0.69
C ASN A 230 17.00 9.32 1.82
N ASP A 231 15.74 9.70 1.60
CA ASP A 231 14.99 10.42 2.61
C ASP A 231 14.73 9.50 3.80
N PRO A 232 14.88 9.99 5.04
CA PRO A 232 14.68 9.17 6.24
C PRO A 232 13.21 8.91 6.56
N TYR A 233 12.29 9.42 5.74
CA TYR A 233 10.84 9.35 5.92
C TYR A 233 10.09 9.38 4.58
N LEU A 234 8.81 9.03 4.63
CA LEU A 234 7.86 9.23 3.54
C LEU A 234 6.84 10.29 3.95
N LEU A 235 6.45 11.15 3.00
CA LEU A 235 5.30 12.02 3.22
C LEU A 235 4.01 11.20 3.07
N PRO A 236 3.10 11.26 4.07
CA PRO A 236 1.82 10.59 3.98
C PRO A 236 1.00 11.09 2.79
N ASN A 237 0.50 10.16 2.01
CA ASN A 237 -0.43 10.39 0.91
C ASN A 237 -1.42 9.24 0.84
N LYS A 238 -2.50 9.42 0.09
CA LYS A 238 -3.55 8.41 -0.02
C LYS A 238 -2.99 7.03 -0.37
N GLN A 239 -2.10 6.93 -1.35
CA GLN A 239 -1.61 5.64 -1.85
C GLN A 239 -0.81 4.87 -0.79
N ASN A 240 0.15 5.54 -0.11
CA ASN A 240 0.97 4.86 0.90
C ASN A 240 0.19 4.58 2.19
N LEU A 241 -0.77 5.44 2.55
CA LEU A 241 -1.64 5.20 3.72
C LEU A 241 -2.65 4.09 3.45
N ASP A 242 -3.31 4.03 2.29
CA ASP A 242 -4.19 2.93 1.90
C ASP A 242 -3.44 1.59 1.95
N GLN A 243 -2.21 1.55 1.41
CA GLN A 243 -1.37 0.35 1.45
C GLN A 243 -0.98 -0.02 2.89
N LEU A 244 -0.56 0.96 3.70
CA LEU A 244 -0.19 0.74 5.09
C LEU A 244 -1.36 0.21 5.91
N PHE A 245 -2.51 0.87 5.84
CA PHE A 245 -3.69 0.51 6.62
C PHE A 245 -4.44 -0.73 6.09
N SER A 246 -4.05 -1.27 4.94
CA SER A 246 -4.43 -2.64 4.56
C SER A 246 -3.70 -3.73 5.35
N MET A 247 -2.63 -3.38 6.07
CA MET A 247 -1.76 -4.30 6.81
C MET A 247 -1.84 -4.12 8.33
N VAL A 248 -2.14 -2.91 8.79
CA VAL A 248 -2.25 -2.56 10.23
C VAL A 248 -3.50 -1.75 10.46
N ASP A 249 -4.12 -1.91 11.63
CA ASP A 249 -5.30 -1.17 12.08
C ASP A 249 -4.98 -0.11 13.14
N HIS A 250 -3.73 -0.07 13.61
CA HIS A 250 -3.21 0.91 14.55
C HIS A 250 -1.82 1.36 14.14
N ILE A 251 -1.47 2.60 14.46
CA ILE A 251 -0.13 3.13 14.25
C ILE A 251 0.28 4.03 15.42
N TYR A 252 1.54 3.93 15.83
CA TYR A 252 2.10 4.81 16.85
C TYR A 252 2.35 6.21 16.30
N VAL A 253 1.95 7.25 17.04
CA VAL A 253 2.10 8.65 16.63
C VAL A 253 2.97 9.38 17.65
N GLU A 254 4.04 10.00 17.18
CA GLU A 254 4.95 10.85 17.96
C GLU A 254 4.70 12.32 17.59
N ALA A 255 3.93 13.03 18.41
CA ALA A 255 3.67 14.46 18.27
C ALA A 255 3.58 15.11 19.66
N PRO A 256 3.78 16.42 19.80
CA PRO A 256 3.73 17.10 21.12
C PRO A 256 2.44 16.87 21.90
N SER A 257 1.31 16.73 21.19
CA SER A 257 -0.01 16.51 21.79
C SER A 257 -0.49 15.06 21.73
N ILE A 258 0.24 14.16 21.02
CA ILE A 258 -0.14 12.76 20.77
C ILE A 258 1.13 11.91 20.87
N ASN A 259 1.21 11.02 21.85
CA ASN A 259 2.35 10.12 22.00
C ASN A 259 1.83 8.74 22.39
N GLN A 260 1.06 8.12 21.48
CA GLN A 260 0.33 6.85 21.70
C GLN A 260 0.02 6.16 20.38
N GLU A 261 -0.43 4.92 20.46
CA GLU A 261 -1.05 4.22 19.34
C GLU A 261 -2.43 4.79 19.05
N LEU A 262 -2.71 5.07 17.79
CA LEU A 262 -4.00 5.52 17.30
C LEU A 262 -4.61 4.48 16.37
N PRO A 263 -5.93 4.18 16.54
CA PRO A 263 -6.65 3.30 15.64
C PRO A 263 -6.95 3.97 14.30
N LEU A 264 -7.05 3.17 13.23
CA LEU A 264 -7.67 3.58 12.00
C LEU A 264 -9.20 3.47 12.12
N LEU A 265 -9.87 4.58 11.86
CA LEU A 265 -11.31 4.73 11.86
C LEU A 265 -11.80 5.10 10.45
N LYS A 266 -13.07 4.83 10.15
CA LYS A 266 -13.69 5.25 8.89
C LYS A 266 -14.65 6.39 9.16
N GLY A 267 -14.74 7.31 8.18
CA GLY A 267 -15.67 8.43 8.21
C GLY A 267 -15.14 9.65 8.94
N LEU A 268 -15.98 10.66 9.08
CA LEU A 268 -15.65 11.95 9.67
C LEU A 268 -15.39 11.86 11.17
N PRO A 269 -14.41 12.59 11.72
CA PRO A 269 -14.16 12.66 13.16
C PRO A 269 -15.13 13.57 13.94
N PHE A 270 -16.17 14.09 13.29
CA PHE A 270 -17.14 15.02 13.85
C PHE A 270 -18.55 14.72 13.33
N GLN A 271 -19.56 15.31 13.98
CA GLN A 271 -20.95 15.17 13.60
C GLN A 271 -21.45 16.47 12.94
N PHE A 272 -22.36 16.31 11.99
CA PHE A 272 -23.18 17.39 11.48
C PHE A 272 -24.53 17.39 12.15
N LYS A 273 -25.07 18.59 12.38
CA LYS A 273 -26.47 18.81 12.70
C LYS A 273 -27.14 19.47 11.50
N MET A 274 -28.23 18.88 11.02
CA MET A 274 -29.05 19.50 9.97
C MET A 274 -30.28 20.15 10.60
N ILE A 275 -30.51 21.43 10.25
CA ILE A 275 -31.68 22.21 10.63
C ILE A 275 -32.41 22.72 9.39
N LYS A 276 -33.72 22.97 9.48
CA LYS A 276 -34.51 23.56 8.41
C LYS A 276 -35.09 24.88 8.86
N GLU A 277 -34.76 25.97 8.16
CA GLU A 277 -35.21 27.32 8.45
C GLU A 277 -35.46 28.08 7.14
N GLU A 278 -36.61 28.76 7.05
CA GLU A 278 -36.95 29.71 6.00
C GLU A 278 -36.72 29.23 4.55
N GLY A 279 -37.01 27.95 4.25
CA GLY A 279 -36.83 27.39 2.90
C GLY A 279 -35.38 26.97 2.60
N ASN A 280 -34.56 26.79 3.62
CA ASN A 280 -33.20 26.28 3.50
C ASN A 280 -32.97 25.12 4.47
N HIS A 281 -32.13 24.19 4.05
CA HIS A 281 -31.55 23.15 4.92
C HIS A 281 -30.10 23.51 5.23
N THR A 282 -29.77 23.69 6.47
CA THR A 282 -28.43 24.06 6.92
C THR A 282 -27.76 22.89 7.61
N LEU A 283 -26.60 22.49 7.12
CA LEU A 283 -25.75 21.47 7.69
C LEU A 283 -24.62 22.15 8.47
N MET A 284 -24.62 22.01 9.79
CA MET A 284 -23.65 22.66 10.69
C MET A 284 -22.78 21.62 11.38
N VAL A 285 -21.50 21.91 11.57
CA VAL A 285 -20.62 21.11 12.40
C VAL A 285 -21.00 21.30 13.86
N ASP A 286 -21.31 20.19 14.56
CA ASP A 286 -21.76 20.18 15.97
C ASP A 286 -20.67 19.58 16.89
N ASP A 287 -19.40 19.81 16.58
CA ASP A 287 -18.28 19.31 17.37
C ASP A 287 -17.14 20.33 17.47
N ASP A 288 -16.31 20.17 18.48
CA ASP A 288 -15.05 20.90 18.61
C ASP A 288 -13.99 20.26 17.68
N LEU A 289 -13.57 21.02 16.70
CA LEU A 289 -12.55 20.63 15.72
C LEU A 289 -11.11 20.82 16.22
N MET A 290 -10.94 21.15 17.50
CA MET A 290 -9.64 21.36 18.10
C MET A 290 -8.74 20.14 17.91
N ASP A 291 -7.50 20.35 17.49
CA ASP A 291 -6.49 19.31 17.16
C ASP A 291 -6.74 18.49 15.89
N LEU A 292 -7.81 18.73 15.12
CA LEU A 292 -8.04 18.05 13.84
C LEU A 292 -7.08 18.57 12.77
N LYS A 293 -6.39 17.67 12.09
CA LYS A 293 -5.42 18.02 11.02
C LYS A 293 -5.56 17.06 9.83
N ALA A 294 -5.25 17.57 8.65
CA ALA A 294 -5.07 16.72 7.48
C ALA A 294 -3.77 15.92 7.62
N LEU A 295 -3.85 14.61 7.46
CA LEU A 295 -2.70 13.72 7.42
C LEU A 295 -2.17 13.55 5.99
N SER A 296 -3.05 13.62 4.98
CA SER A 296 -2.71 13.63 3.56
C SER A 296 -3.15 14.93 2.90
N GLY A 297 -2.35 15.41 1.94
CA GLY A 297 -2.62 16.69 1.27
C GLY A 297 -3.90 16.73 0.43
N ASP A 298 -4.53 15.57 0.17
CA ASP A 298 -5.80 15.44 -0.53
C ASP A 298 -7.00 15.22 0.42
N TYR A 299 -6.80 15.36 1.73
CA TYR A 299 -7.80 15.15 2.79
C TYR A 299 -8.40 13.72 2.84
N SER A 300 -7.78 12.75 2.19
CA SER A 300 -8.22 11.35 2.28
C SER A 300 -8.08 10.77 3.68
N TYR A 301 -7.16 11.35 4.47
CA TYR A 301 -6.91 10.98 5.85
C TYR A 301 -6.82 12.20 6.74
N LEU A 302 -7.55 12.17 7.85
CA LEU A 302 -7.45 13.13 8.95
C LEU A 302 -6.86 12.47 10.19
N ILE A 303 -6.34 13.27 11.11
CA ILE A 303 -5.81 12.81 12.38
C ILE A 303 -6.21 13.76 13.51
N ASN A 304 -6.55 13.18 14.67
CA ASN A 304 -6.69 13.87 15.95
C ASN A 304 -6.21 12.96 17.09
N ARG A 305 -6.43 13.33 18.34
CA ARG A 305 -6.03 12.54 19.53
C ARG A 305 -6.78 11.21 19.68
N LYS A 306 -7.90 11.02 18.99
CA LYS A 306 -8.76 9.82 19.11
C LYS A 306 -8.43 8.76 18.06
N GLY A 307 -7.93 9.17 16.89
CA GLY A 307 -7.66 8.24 15.80
C GLY A 307 -7.18 8.90 14.51
N ILE A 308 -6.96 8.05 13.52
CA ILE A 308 -6.73 8.40 12.14
C ILE A 308 -7.98 8.01 11.35
N TYR A 309 -8.51 8.93 10.57
CA TYR A 309 -9.81 8.79 9.91
C TYR A 309 -9.63 8.72 8.40
N GLN A 310 -10.06 7.61 7.81
CA GLN A 310 -10.12 7.45 6.37
C GLN A 310 -11.46 7.96 5.86
N LEU A 311 -11.42 8.94 4.96
CA LEU A 311 -12.60 9.61 4.43
C LEU A 311 -12.99 9.10 3.04
N ASN A 312 -14.31 9.01 2.82
CA ASN A 312 -14.85 8.81 1.49
C ASN A 312 -14.73 10.10 0.61
N PRO A 313 -14.94 10.04 -0.71
CA PRO A 313 -14.78 11.21 -1.58
C PRO A 313 -15.66 12.42 -1.23
N VAL A 314 -16.85 12.22 -0.68
CA VAL A 314 -17.76 13.32 -0.28
C VAL A 314 -17.31 13.92 1.05
N GLU A 315 -16.99 13.09 2.02
CA GLU A 315 -16.45 13.53 3.32
C GLU A 315 -15.18 14.37 3.17
N ARG A 316 -14.31 14.04 2.19
CA ARG A 316 -13.10 14.82 1.90
C ARG A 316 -13.39 16.25 1.47
N LEU A 317 -14.45 16.47 0.70
CA LEU A 317 -14.84 17.83 0.28
C LEU A 317 -15.23 18.67 1.48
N PHE A 318 -16.07 18.12 2.37
CA PHE A 318 -16.41 18.80 3.62
C PHE A 318 -15.20 19.05 4.50
N ALA A 319 -14.34 18.04 4.69
CA ALA A 319 -13.15 18.18 5.49
C ALA A 319 -12.19 19.24 4.96
N LYS A 320 -12.08 19.36 3.64
CA LYS A 320 -11.28 20.39 2.99
C LYS A 320 -11.83 21.79 3.29
N ASP A 321 -13.13 22.03 2.98
CA ASP A 321 -13.74 23.35 3.17
C ASP A 321 -13.72 23.76 4.65
N ILE A 322 -13.94 22.81 5.58
CA ILE A 322 -13.87 23.06 7.01
C ILE A 322 -12.47 23.44 7.49
N LEU A 323 -11.43 22.77 6.99
CA LEU A 323 -10.06 22.94 7.47
C LEU A 323 -9.27 24.04 6.73
N GLU A 324 -9.60 24.34 5.47
CA GLU A 324 -8.94 25.39 4.67
C GLU A 324 -9.68 26.72 4.75
N GLU A 325 -11.01 26.69 4.63
CA GLU A 325 -11.84 27.92 4.53
C GLU A 325 -12.49 28.29 5.88
N GLU A 326 -12.29 27.47 6.92
CA GLU A 326 -12.92 27.61 8.24
C GLU A 326 -14.45 27.64 8.20
N GLU A 327 -15.06 27.03 7.17
CA GLU A 327 -16.51 26.97 6.97
C GLU A 327 -17.13 25.86 7.84
N ASN A 328 -17.87 26.25 8.86
CA ASN A 328 -18.54 25.31 9.77
C ASN A 328 -20.04 25.11 9.46
N SER A 329 -20.54 25.72 8.38
CA SER A 329 -21.97 25.74 8.04
C SER A 329 -22.18 25.76 6.52
N PHE A 330 -23.01 24.85 6.03
CA PHE A 330 -23.34 24.68 4.62
C PHE A 330 -24.85 24.84 4.42
N VAL A 331 -25.27 25.86 3.66
CA VAL A 331 -26.68 26.21 3.45
C VAL A 331 -27.15 25.72 2.08
N PHE A 332 -28.15 24.87 2.06
CA PHE A 332 -28.77 24.32 0.85
C PHE A 332 -30.21 24.81 0.72
N PRO A 333 -30.57 25.50 -0.37
CA PRO A 333 -31.97 25.91 -0.62
C PRO A 333 -32.84 24.68 -0.89
N ASP A 334 -34.16 24.78 -0.56
CA ASP A 334 -35.12 23.67 -0.77
C ASP A 334 -35.10 23.06 -2.17
N LYS A 335 -34.83 23.88 -3.20
CA LYS A 335 -34.71 23.39 -4.57
C LYS A 335 -33.55 22.41 -4.77
N ALA A 336 -32.52 22.43 -3.90
CA ALA A 336 -31.38 21.53 -3.93
C ALA A 336 -31.60 20.30 -3.03
N LEU A 337 -32.73 20.21 -2.32
CA LEU A 337 -33.00 19.14 -1.36
C LEU A 337 -32.89 17.74 -1.99
N LYS A 338 -33.30 17.60 -3.24
CA LYS A 338 -33.17 16.31 -3.95
C LYS A 338 -31.70 15.89 -4.09
N ASP A 339 -30.83 16.82 -4.47
CA ASP A 339 -29.40 16.54 -4.65
C ASP A 339 -28.72 16.26 -3.29
N VAL A 340 -29.15 16.99 -2.25
CA VAL A 340 -28.68 16.74 -0.86
C VAL A 340 -29.06 15.32 -0.41
N LYS A 341 -30.29 14.88 -0.69
CA LYS A 341 -30.75 13.51 -0.38
C LYS A 341 -30.05 12.44 -1.21
N ASP A 342 -29.82 12.72 -2.50
CA ASP A 342 -29.28 11.74 -3.42
C ASP A 342 -27.75 11.61 -3.32
N TYR A 343 -27.01 12.69 -3.00
CA TYR A 343 -25.56 12.74 -3.10
C TYR A 343 -24.81 13.04 -1.79
N ILE A 344 -25.39 13.82 -0.88
CA ILE A 344 -24.70 14.23 0.35
C ILE A 344 -25.02 13.27 1.49
N ILE A 345 -26.29 13.19 1.88
CA ILE A 345 -26.69 12.47 3.10
C ILE A 345 -26.29 10.99 3.08
N PRO A 346 -26.40 10.22 1.98
CA PRO A 346 -25.99 8.83 1.96
C PRO A 346 -24.52 8.62 2.32
N ASN A 347 -23.68 9.60 1.96
CA ASN A 347 -22.25 9.56 2.19
C ASN A 347 -21.80 10.01 3.60
N ILE A 348 -22.66 10.74 4.32
CA ILE A 348 -22.40 11.22 5.69
C ILE A 348 -23.45 10.72 6.71
N LYS A 349 -24.23 9.72 6.36
CA LYS A 349 -25.39 9.23 7.15
C LYS A 349 -25.03 8.84 8.59
N ASP A 350 -23.81 8.37 8.81
CA ASP A 350 -23.31 7.97 10.14
C ASP A 350 -22.80 9.15 10.96
N HIS A 351 -22.66 10.32 10.32
CA HIS A 351 -22.12 11.56 10.88
C HIS A 351 -23.10 12.72 10.84
N ILE A 352 -24.40 12.47 10.67
CA ILE A 352 -25.43 13.50 10.64
C ILE A 352 -26.53 13.22 11.67
N GLN A 353 -26.98 14.28 12.33
CA GLN A 353 -28.16 14.31 13.19
C GLN A 353 -29.19 15.28 12.59
N LEU A 354 -30.44 14.83 12.50
CA LEU A 354 -31.53 15.67 12.03
C LEU A 354 -32.21 16.35 13.21
N ASP A 355 -32.34 17.67 13.16
CA ASP A 355 -33.13 18.42 14.10
C ASP A 355 -34.65 18.16 13.87
N SER A 356 -35.46 18.38 14.86
CA SER A 356 -36.93 18.23 14.77
C SER A 356 -37.62 19.14 13.74
N SER A 357 -36.93 20.18 13.28
CA SER A 357 -37.39 21.04 12.17
C SER A 357 -37.31 20.37 10.78
N VAL A 358 -36.50 19.30 10.64
CA VAL A 358 -36.33 18.57 9.38
C VAL A 358 -37.35 17.44 9.31
N ASP A 359 -38.49 17.68 8.68
CA ASP A 359 -39.64 16.76 8.56
C ASP A 359 -39.72 16.03 7.21
N ASP A 360 -38.91 16.47 6.26
CA ASP A 360 -38.91 15.99 4.87
C ASP A 360 -37.78 15.00 4.54
N ILE A 361 -37.03 14.60 5.54
CA ILE A 361 -35.93 13.62 5.43
C ILE A 361 -36.12 12.50 6.46
N VAL A 362 -36.15 11.24 5.98
CA VAL A 362 -36.16 10.05 6.83
C VAL A 362 -34.81 9.35 6.71
N LEU A 363 -34.07 9.27 7.81
CA LEU A 363 -32.75 8.65 7.87
C LEU A 363 -32.86 7.25 8.49
N VAL A 364 -32.62 6.21 7.68
CA VAL A 364 -32.49 4.84 8.15
C VAL A 364 -31.06 4.37 7.86
N LYS A 365 -30.32 4.06 8.92
CA LYS A 365 -28.86 3.81 8.80
C LYS A 365 -28.52 2.52 8.06
N THR A 366 -29.31 1.46 8.25
CA THR A 366 -29.00 0.15 7.64
C THR A 366 -30.29 -0.54 7.21
N PRO A 367 -30.52 -0.76 5.91
CA PRO A 367 -31.67 -1.53 5.46
C PRO A 367 -31.42 -3.03 5.67
N SER A 368 -32.49 -3.79 5.95
CA SER A 368 -32.44 -5.24 5.78
C SER A 368 -32.76 -5.64 4.35
N VAL A 369 -32.27 -6.82 3.94
CA VAL A 369 -32.40 -7.31 2.56
C VAL A 369 -33.18 -8.61 2.56
N LYS A 370 -34.20 -8.68 1.70
CA LYS A 370 -34.96 -9.87 1.39
C LYS A 370 -34.77 -10.21 -0.09
N LEU A 371 -34.28 -11.41 -0.35
CA LEU A 371 -34.09 -11.94 -1.69
C LEU A 371 -35.19 -12.97 -1.97
N TYR A 372 -35.86 -12.82 -3.08
CA TYR A 372 -36.90 -13.78 -3.51
C TYR A 372 -36.43 -14.42 -4.82
N PHE A 373 -36.53 -15.74 -4.93
CA PHE A 373 -36.21 -16.50 -6.13
C PHE A 373 -37.38 -17.38 -6.52
N ASP A 374 -37.79 -17.28 -7.80
CA ASP A 374 -38.84 -18.10 -8.39
C ASP A 374 -38.32 -18.81 -9.66
N LEU A 375 -38.78 -20.03 -9.88
CA LEU A 375 -38.42 -20.82 -11.05
C LEU A 375 -39.52 -20.76 -12.10
N PHE A 376 -39.16 -20.28 -13.26
CA PHE A 376 -39.96 -20.36 -14.49
C PHE A 376 -39.52 -21.58 -15.34
N GLU A 377 -40.09 -21.72 -16.55
CA GLU A 377 -39.85 -22.92 -17.37
C GLU A 377 -38.33 -23.09 -17.71
N ASP A 378 -37.65 -21.99 -17.98
CA ASP A 378 -36.29 -21.96 -18.51
C ASP A 378 -35.34 -20.98 -17.81
N TYR A 379 -35.77 -20.31 -16.71
CA TYR A 379 -34.92 -19.40 -15.94
C TYR A 379 -35.36 -19.30 -14.48
N ILE A 380 -34.45 -18.83 -13.63
CA ILE A 380 -34.73 -18.35 -12.26
C ILE A 380 -34.86 -16.82 -12.32
N GLU A 381 -35.95 -16.28 -11.77
CA GLU A 381 -36.10 -14.83 -11.58
C GLU A 381 -35.81 -14.47 -10.12
N GLY A 382 -34.95 -13.50 -9.92
CA GLY A 382 -34.62 -12.91 -8.63
C GLY A 382 -35.36 -11.59 -8.40
N LYS A 383 -35.68 -11.29 -7.10
CA LYS A 383 -36.21 -9.99 -6.69
C LYS A 383 -35.53 -9.55 -5.42
N ILE A 384 -35.07 -8.31 -5.37
CA ILE A 384 -34.42 -7.72 -4.19
C ILE A 384 -35.37 -6.72 -3.55
N ILE A 385 -35.71 -6.94 -2.28
CA ILE A 385 -36.48 -6.00 -1.46
C ILE A 385 -35.59 -5.49 -0.34
N PHE A 386 -35.46 -4.18 -0.25
CA PHE A 386 -34.81 -3.49 0.86
C PHE A 386 -35.86 -3.01 1.84
N THR A 387 -35.67 -3.28 3.12
CA THR A 387 -36.56 -2.82 4.19
C THR A 387 -35.89 -1.71 4.98
N TYR A 388 -36.41 -0.49 4.86
CA TYR A 388 -35.98 0.70 5.57
C TYR A 388 -36.99 1.03 6.66
N GLY A 389 -36.75 0.56 7.90
CA GLY A 389 -37.72 0.63 8.97
C GLY A 389 -39.00 -0.14 8.61
N ASP A 390 -40.13 0.57 8.48
CA ASP A 390 -41.43 -0.02 8.11
C ASP A 390 -41.69 0.00 6.58
N LEU A 391 -40.76 0.53 5.78
CA LEU A 391 -40.92 0.68 4.33
C LEU A 391 -40.17 -0.43 3.58
N GLU A 392 -40.90 -1.14 2.71
CA GLU A 392 -40.31 -2.12 1.78
C GLU A 392 -40.20 -1.52 0.39
N ILE A 393 -39.04 -1.59 -0.23
CA ILE A 393 -38.73 -1.02 -1.53
C ILE A 393 -38.06 -2.07 -2.39
N ASN A 394 -38.56 -2.28 -3.62
CA ASN A 394 -37.86 -3.08 -4.63
C ASN A 394 -36.64 -2.31 -5.16
N TYR A 395 -35.56 -3.00 -5.46
CA TYR A 395 -34.36 -2.42 -6.05
C TYR A 395 -34.68 -1.55 -7.28
N PHE A 396 -35.57 -2.00 -8.15
CA PHE A 396 -35.95 -1.31 -9.39
C PHE A 396 -36.96 -0.16 -9.18
N ASP A 397 -37.55 -0.02 -7.97
CA ASP A 397 -38.48 1.08 -7.71
C ASP A 397 -37.71 2.39 -7.52
N GLN A 398 -38.02 3.40 -8.36
CA GLN A 398 -37.33 4.69 -8.34
C GLN A 398 -38.07 5.77 -7.53
N GLU A 399 -39.31 5.54 -7.11
CA GLU A 399 -40.17 6.59 -6.56
C GLU A 399 -40.38 6.47 -5.03
N ASN A 400 -39.42 7.01 -4.26
CA ASN A 400 -39.76 7.49 -2.92
C ASN A 400 -38.92 8.72 -2.59
N THR A 401 -39.56 9.87 -2.50
CA THR A 401 -38.88 11.18 -2.42
C THR A 401 -38.47 11.58 -1.01
N THR A 402 -38.96 10.90 0.04
CA THR A 402 -38.65 11.23 1.45
C THR A 402 -37.62 10.32 2.07
N LEU A 403 -37.50 9.09 1.57
CA LEU A 403 -36.55 8.12 2.10
C LEU A 403 -35.17 8.28 1.48
N ILE A 404 -34.14 8.31 2.32
CA ILE A 404 -32.76 8.25 1.88
C ILE A 404 -32.34 6.80 1.78
N ARG A 405 -32.18 6.33 0.53
CA ARG A 405 -31.74 4.98 0.21
C ARG A 405 -30.21 4.91 0.28
N ASP A 406 -29.68 3.81 0.79
CA ASP A 406 -28.26 3.46 0.70
C ASP A 406 -27.96 2.85 -0.67
N LYS A 407 -27.86 3.72 -1.71
CA LYS A 407 -27.65 3.29 -3.09
C LYS A 407 -26.35 2.52 -3.31
N GLU A 408 -25.34 2.73 -2.47
CA GLU A 408 -24.08 1.99 -2.56
C GLU A 408 -24.27 0.57 -2.06
N PHE A 409 -24.86 0.39 -0.88
CA PHE A 409 -25.19 -0.92 -0.35
C PHE A 409 -26.16 -1.68 -1.26
N GLU A 410 -27.23 -1.02 -1.76
CA GLU A 410 -28.19 -1.63 -2.69
C GLU A 410 -27.50 -2.11 -3.97
N ARG A 411 -26.57 -1.31 -4.53
CA ARG A 411 -25.78 -1.68 -5.70
C ARG A 411 -24.81 -2.85 -5.40
N GLU A 412 -24.24 -2.91 -4.20
CA GLU A 412 -23.40 -4.02 -3.79
C GLU A 412 -24.19 -5.33 -3.75
N VAL A 413 -25.41 -5.31 -3.18
CA VAL A 413 -26.30 -6.46 -3.15
C VAL A 413 -26.68 -6.89 -4.57
N PHE A 414 -27.10 -5.94 -5.42
CA PHE A 414 -27.41 -6.21 -6.82
C PHE A 414 -26.19 -6.81 -7.56
N SER A 415 -25.01 -6.22 -7.41
CA SER A 415 -23.78 -6.70 -8.03
C SER A 415 -23.38 -8.08 -7.53
N SER A 416 -23.79 -8.49 -6.32
CA SER A 416 -23.55 -9.86 -5.84
C SER A 416 -24.32 -10.88 -6.64
N LEU A 417 -25.55 -10.59 -7.07
CA LEU A 417 -26.35 -11.47 -7.94
C LEU A 417 -25.82 -11.46 -9.39
N ILE A 418 -25.38 -10.31 -9.91
CA ILE A 418 -24.72 -10.26 -11.24
C ILE A 418 -23.47 -11.15 -11.27
N ARG A 419 -22.68 -11.18 -10.18
CA ARG A 419 -21.53 -12.12 -10.07
C ARG A 419 -21.92 -13.59 -10.04
N LEU A 420 -23.16 -13.91 -9.70
CA LEU A 420 -23.74 -15.24 -9.77
C LEU A 420 -24.46 -15.50 -11.12
N HIS A 421 -24.07 -14.77 -12.15
CA HIS A 421 -24.52 -14.90 -13.55
C HIS A 421 -25.99 -14.51 -13.81
N PHE A 422 -26.65 -13.82 -12.86
CA PHE A 422 -27.93 -13.16 -13.16
C PHE A 422 -27.69 -12.00 -14.12
N ASP A 423 -28.65 -11.77 -15.03
CA ASP A 423 -28.64 -10.58 -15.90
C ASP A 423 -29.12 -9.32 -15.19
N ASP A 424 -29.17 -8.18 -15.92
CA ASP A 424 -29.60 -6.88 -15.38
C ASP A 424 -31.06 -6.84 -14.91
N ASP A 425 -31.91 -7.78 -15.41
CA ASP A 425 -33.30 -7.98 -14.96
C ASP A 425 -33.42 -9.02 -13.83
N LEU A 426 -32.31 -9.46 -13.27
CA LEU A 426 -32.18 -10.50 -12.26
C LEU A 426 -32.72 -11.86 -12.71
N ARG A 427 -32.42 -12.27 -13.94
CA ARG A 427 -32.76 -13.57 -14.49
C ARG A 427 -31.54 -14.41 -14.75
N LEU A 428 -31.60 -15.68 -14.41
CA LEU A 428 -30.54 -16.67 -14.61
C LEU A 428 -31.05 -17.76 -15.58
N TYR A 429 -30.47 -17.83 -16.77
CA TYR A 429 -30.95 -18.72 -17.87
C TYR A 429 -30.10 -19.97 -18.09
N ASP A 430 -28.80 -19.90 -17.81
CA ASP A 430 -27.92 -21.05 -18.09
C ASP A 430 -28.20 -22.18 -17.11
N ILE A 431 -28.46 -23.40 -17.64
CA ILE A 431 -28.89 -24.54 -16.84
C ILE A 431 -27.78 -25.07 -15.91
N ASP A 432 -26.52 -24.95 -16.33
CA ASP A 432 -25.39 -25.39 -15.52
C ASP A 432 -25.19 -24.37 -14.37
N GLU A 433 -25.39 -23.06 -14.62
CA GLU A 433 -25.37 -22.02 -13.60
C GLU A 433 -26.56 -22.05 -12.64
N ILE A 434 -27.77 -22.37 -13.16
CA ILE A 434 -28.95 -22.67 -12.33
C ILE A 434 -28.63 -23.81 -11.36
N GLY A 435 -28.00 -24.86 -11.84
CA GLY A 435 -27.57 -25.99 -11.03
C GLY A 435 -26.61 -25.57 -9.93
N ASN A 436 -25.56 -24.82 -10.27
CA ASN A 436 -24.58 -24.31 -9.32
C ASN A 436 -25.23 -23.36 -8.28
N PHE A 437 -26.11 -22.47 -8.73
CA PHE A 437 -26.83 -21.54 -7.86
C PHE A 437 -27.64 -22.28 -6.79
N LEU A 438 -28.38 -23.31 -7.19
CA LEU A 438 -29.24 -24.08 -6.27
C LEU A 438 -28.44 -24.99 -5.33
N GLU A 439 -27.31 -25.54 -5.77
CA GLU A 439 -26.49 -26.44 -4.95
C GLU A 439 -25.57 -25.73 -3.98
N ASN A 440 -25.04 -24.56 -4.33
CA ASN A 440 -23.93 -23.94 -3.60
C ASN A 440 -24.20 -22.49 -3.16
N GLU A 441 -24.85 -21.67 -4.01
CA GLU A 441 -24.86 -20.24 -3.82
C GLU A 441 -26.03 -19.75 -2.97
N ILE A 442 -27.17 -20.43 -3.07
CA ILE A 442 -28.38 -20.01 -2.34
C ILE A 442 -28.21 -20.09 -0.83
N ASP A 443 -27.51 -21.12 -0.32
CA ASP A 443 -27.20 -21.26 1.10
C ASP A 443 -26.17 -20.19 1.57
N ALA A 444 -25.23 -19.82 0.72
CA ALA A 444 -24.27 -18.75 1.00
C ALA A 444 -24.98 -17.38 1.08
N LEU A 445 -25.95 -17.13 0.20
CA LEU A 445 -26.78 -15.92 0.28
C LEU A 445 -27.65 -15.91 1.54
N ALA A 446 -28.21 -17.07 1.94
CA ALA A 446 -29.05 -17.20 3.14
C ALA A 446 -28.26 -16.97 4.46
N GLN A 447 -26.94 -17.08 4.45
CA GLN A 447 -26.09 -16.71 5.58
C GLN A 447 -25.99 -15.18 5.78
N LYS A 448 -26.21 -14.41 4.71
CA LYS A 448 -26.06 -12.94 4.72
C LYS A 448 -27.40 -12.21 4.71
N TYR A 449 -28.39 -12.75 4.04
CA TYR A 449 -29.67 -12.11 3.73
C TYR A 449 -30.83 -13.03 4.04
N GLU A 450 -32.04 -12.48 4.19
CA GLU A 450 -33.26 -13.27 4.24
C GLU A 450 -33.59 -13.77 2.84
N VAL A 451 -33.49 -15.08 2.60
CA VAL A 451 -33.73 -15.69 1.29
C VAL A 451 -35.07 -16.46 1.28
N PHE A 452 -35.91 -16.13 0.32
CA PHE A 452 -37.20 -16.77 0.09
C PHE A 452 -37.21 -17.44 -1.28
N THR A 453 -37.66 -18.69 -1.34
CA THR A 453 -37.75 -19.47 -2.57
C THR A 453 -39.17 -19.97 -2.78
N SER A 454 -39.62 -20.00 -4.04
CA SER A 454 -40.94 -20.57 -4.37
C SER A 454 -40.98 -22.06 -4.13
N GLU A 455 -42.20 -22.60 -3.97
CA GLU A 455 -42.38 -24.06 -3.82
C GLU A 455 -41.89 -24.85 -5.05
N LYS A 456 -42.00 -24.26 -6.23
CA LYS A 456 -41.45 -24.86 -7.46
C LYS A 456 -39.93 -25.01 -7.35
N LEU A 457 -39.23 -23.98 -6.91
CA LEU A 457 -37.79 -24.00 -6.74
C LEU A 457 -37.35 -25.04 -5.69
N LYS A 458 -38.07 -25.12 -4.56
CA LYS A 458 -37.78 -26.09 -3.48
C LYS A 458 -37.95 -27.52 -3.90
N ASN A 459 -38.92 -27.79 -4.79
CA ASN A 459 -39.26 -29.15 -5.25
C ASN A 459 -38.54 -29.54 -6.54
N THR A 460 -37.63 -28.69 -7.05
CA THR A 460 -36.89 -28.97 -8.27
C THR A 460 -35.78 -29.97 -8.00
N ASN A 461 -35.96 -31.19 -8.45
CA ASN A 461 -34.86 -32.14 -8.52
C ASN A 461 -34.00 -31.82 -9.72
N LEU A 462 -32.80 -31.31 -9.45
CA LEU A 462 -31.81 -31.12 -10.50
C LEU A 462 -31.42 -32.45 -11.10
N VAL A 463 -31.78 -32.65 -12.34
CA VAL A 463 -31.28 -33.81 -13.11
C VAL A 463 -29.80 -33.50 -13.39
N LYS A 464 -28.91 -34.09 -12.60
CA LYS A 464 -27.47 -34.01 -12.84
C LYS A 464 -27.16 -34.44 -14.26
N LYS A 465 -26.36 -33.66 -14.97
CA LYS A 465 -25.89 -34.01 -16.32
C LYS A 465 -25.01 -35.27 -16.22
N VAL A 466 -25.61 -36.41 -16.52
CA VAL A 466 -24.93 -37.71 -16.45
C VAL A 466 -23.96 -37.79 -17.62
N ARG A 467 -22.66 -37.86 -17.34
CA ARG A 467 -21.66 -38.19 -18.37
C ARG A 467 -21.44 -39.68 -18.39
N GLY A 468 -21.61 -40.28 -19.57
CA GLY A 468 -21.29 -41.68 -19.78
C GLY A 468 -20.07 -41.83 -20.67
N THR A 469 -19.11 -42.64 -20.24
CA THR A 469 -17.99 -43.10 -21.08
C THR A 469 -18.24 -44.53 -21.48
N ALA A 470 -18.16 -44.81 -22.78
CA ALA A 470 -18.29 -46.18 -23.31
C ALA A 470 -16.93 -46.65 -23.84
N SER A 471 -16.45 -47.79 -23.36
CA SER A 471 -15.24 -48.42 -23.86
C SER A 471 -15.57 -49.75 -24.56
N PHE A 472 -14.93 -49.98 -25.70
CA PHE A 472 -15.08 -51.22 -26.48
C PHE A 472 -13.72 -51.92 -26.49
N GLY A 473 -13.70 -53.16 -26.09
CA GLY A 473 -12.52 -54.03 -26.12
C GLY A 473 -12.81 -55.40 -26.71
N ILE A 474 -11.83 -55.97 -27.38
CA ILE A 474 -11.92 -57.37 -27.83
C ILE A 474 -11.19 -58.21 -26.78
N GLY A 475 -11.92 -59.05 -26.07
CA GLY A 475 -11.37 -60.00 -25.11
C GLY A 475 -10.54 -61.12 -25.76
N GLN A 476 -9.83 -61.93 -24.97
CA GLN A 476 -8.96 -63.00 -25.44
C GLN A 476 -9.71 -64.15 -26.24
N ASP A 477 -11.04 -64.20 -26.11
CA ASP A 477 -11.90 -65.19 -26.78
C ASP A 477 -12.62 -64.64 -28.03
N ASN A 478 -12.13 -63.49 -28.60
CA ASN A 478 -12.82 -62.80 -29.70
C ASN A 478 -14.24 -62.29 -29.35
N ILE A 479 -14.54 -62.17 -28.09
CA ILE A 479 -15.80 -61.60 -27.60
C ILE A 479 -15.66 -60.13 -27.46
N LEU A 480 -16.58 -59.32 -28.04
CA LEU A 480 -16.67 -57.91 -27.90
C LEU A 480 -17.12 -57.56 -26.47
N ASN A 481 -16.21 -57.01 -25.68
CA ASN A 481 -16.56 -56.48 -24.37
C ASN A 481 -16.95 -55.01 -24.49
N TYR A 482 -18.10 -54.69 -23.99
CA TYR A 482 -18.62 -53.34 -23.87
C TYR A 482 -18.68 -52.98 -22.40
N GLU A 483 -17.99 -51.92 -22.00
CA GLU A 483 -18.03 -51.38 -20.67
C GLU A 483 -18.57 -49.96 -20.75
N PHE A 484 -19.60 -49.68 -19.95
CA PHE A 484 -20.23 -48.37 -19.85
C PHE A 484 -20.08 -47.88 -18.41
N GLN A 485 -19.44 -46.75 -18.21
CA GLN A 485 -19.31 -46.12 -16.92
C GLN A 485 -20.09 -44.81 -16.92
N LEU A 486 -20.92 -44.60 -15.93
CA LEU A 486 -21.62 -43.34 -15.66
C LEU A 486 -20.88 -42.62 -14.56
N GLU A 487 -20.49 -41.37 -14.84
CA GLU A 487 -19.92 -40.48 -13.86
C GLU A 487 -21.03 -39.69 -13.17
N ASN A 488 -20.91 -39.46 -11.86
CA ASN A 488 -21.82 -38.66 -11.03
C ASN A 488 -23.26 -39.20 -10.85
N VAL A 489 -23.46 -40.51 -10.91
CA VAL A 489 -24.75 -41.14 -10.63
C VAL A 489 -24.64 -42.05 -9.43
N ASN A 490 -25.51 -41.86 -8.44
CA ASN A 490 -25.64 -42.81 -7.34
C ASN A 490 -26.32 -44.09 -7.85
N PRO A 491 -25.90 -45.31 -7.40
CA PRO A 491 -26.54 -46.55 -7.79
C PRO A 491 -28.05 -46.59 -7.55
N SER A 492 -28.57 -45.86 -6.57
CA SER A 492 -30.01 -45.74 -6.29
C SER A 492 -30.79 -44.90 -7.33
N GLU A 493 -30.11 -44.03 -8.10
CA GLU A 493 -30.72 -43.18 -9.12
C GLU A 493 -30.76 -43.86 -10.50
N LEU A 494 -30.03 -44.96 -10.67
CA LEU A 494 -29.98 -45.70 -11.93
C LEU A 494 -31.34 -46.25 -12.36
N ASP A 495 -32.17 -46.69 -11.43
CA ASP A 495 -33.50 -47.24 -11.73
C ASP A 495 -34.45 -46.16 -12.27
N ASP A 496 -34.39 -44.96 -11.74
CA ASP A 496 -35.18 -43.80 -12.20
C ASP A 496 -34.75 -43.33 -13.58
N ILE A 497 -33.43 -43.32 -13.86
CA ILE A 497 -32.87 -43.01 -15.18
C ILE A 497 -33.32 -44.05 -16.21
N PHE A 498 -33.27 -45.33 -15.87
CA PHE A 498 -33.74 -46.39 -16.76
C PHE A 498 -35.25 -46.37 -17.02
N LEU A 499 -36.05 -45.99 -16.02
CA LEU A 499 -37.50 -45.82 -16.18
C LEU A 499 -37.83 -44.63 -17.09
N SER A 500 -37.10 -43.50 -16.96
CA SER A 500 -37.29 -42.30 -17.82
C SER A 500 -36.89 -42.56 -19.28
N LEU A 501 -35.87 -43.40 -19.53
CA LEU A 501 -35.46 -43.79 -20.87
C LEU A 501 -36.43 -44.78 -21.53
N LYS A 502 -37.19 -45.57 -20.77
CA LYS A 502 -38.24 -46.50 -21.29
C LYS A 502 -39.55 -45.79 -21.59
N SER A 503 -39.79 -44.60 -21.10
CA SER A 503 -41.04 -43.83 -21.30
C SER A 503 -41.01 -42.92 -22.53
N LYS A 504 -39.89 -42.86 -23.25
CA LYS A 504 -39.73 -42.24 -24.56
C LYS A 504 -39.68 -43.33 -25.65
#